data_cbfac9be65d0b90e60aa074c00453a3b
#
_entry.id   cbfac9be65d0b90e60aa074c00453a3b
#
_cell.length_a   1.000
_cell.length_b   1.000
_cell.length_c   1.000
_cell.angle_alpha   90.00
_cell.angle_beta   90.00
_cell.angle_gamma   90.00
#
_symmetry.space_group_name_H-M   'P 1'
#
loop_
_entity.id
_entity.type
_entity.pdbx_description
1 polymer ?
#
loop_
_entity_poly.entity_id
_entity_poly.type
_entity_poly.pdbx_seq_one_letter_code
_entity_poly.pdbx_strand_id
1 'polypeptide(L)'
;MKSARQIFLGAMLAAAAMAVAPSARAQIQTTGTPGSPSATTTISGRQLPPPDPKFGGVIKETAKDSKPWWPPTVVPPKGAPNILLIMTDDQGYGVYSTFGGVIPTPAMDRIAKAGLRYTQFHSTALCSPTRAALITGRNHHSSGFGVISEQATGYPGYDSIITKDKATVGTILRDNGYATSWFGKNHNTPAYQYSAAGPFDQ
;
A
#
# COMPACT_ATOMS: atom_id res chain seq x y z
N MET A 1 -54.26 14.57 -28.84
CA MET A 1 -53.94 14.30 -27.41
C MET A 1 -53.39 12.87 -27.31
N LYS A 2 -52.10 12.72 -27.23
CA LYS A 2 -51.45 11.40 -27.03
C LYS A 2 -51.56 11.04 -25.55
N SER A 3 -52.10 9.84 -25.25
CA SER A 3 -52.46 9.44 -23.90
C SER A 3 -51.22 9.30 -22.98
N ALA A 4 -51.38 9.66 -21.70
CA ALA A 4 -50.36 9.59 -20.66
C ALA A 4 -49.69 8.20 -20.52
N ARG A 5 -50.28 7.14 -21.03
CA ARG A 5 -49.75 5.78 -21.03
C ARG A 5 -48.57 5.59 -21.98
N GLN A 6 -48.46 6.37 -23.07
CA GLN A 6 -47.34 6.24 -24.02
C GLN A 6 -46.09 6.96 -23.55
N ILE A 7 -46.25 7.94 -22.67
CA ILE A 7 -45.10 8.69 -22.07
C ILE A 7 -44.44 7.84 -20.99
N PHE A 8 -45.20 7.06 -20.23
CA PHE A 8 -44.66 6.17 -19.18
C PHE A 8 -43.87 4.97 -19.72
N LEU A 9 -44.27 4.42 -20.89
CA LEU A 9 -43.53 3.30 -21.48
C LEU A 9 -42.19 3.73 -22.10
N GLY A 10 -42.12 4.95 -22.61
CA GLY A 10 -40.84 5.54 -23.14
C GLY A 10 -39.82 5.83 -22.05
N ALA A 11 -40.27 6.21 -20.86
CA ALA A 11 -39.37 6.51 -19.72
C ALA A 11 -38.80 5.25 -19.04
N MET A 12 -39.55 4.12 -19.08
CA MET A 12 -39.05 2.86 -18.51
C MET A 12 -38.04 2.14 -19.42
N LEU A 13 -38.04 2.33 -20.72
CA LEU A 13 -37.05 1.74 -21.63
C LEU A 13 -35.73 2.52 -21.64
N ALA A 14 -35.73 3.80 -21.26
CA ALA A 14 -34.50 4.59 -21.16
C ALA A 14 -33.69 4.33 -19.86
N ALA A 15 -34.34 3.80 -18.82
CA ALA A 15 -33.67 3.50 -17.54
C ALA A 15 -32.95 2.12 -17.51
N ALA A 16 -33.16 1.26 -18.50
CA ALA A 16 -32.61 -0.10 -18.55
C ALA A 16 -31.26 -0.21 -19.28
N ALA A 17 -30.71 0.90 -19.78
CA ALA A 17 -29.43 0.92 -20.54
C ALA A 17 -28.27 1.57 -19.81
N MET A 18 -28.30 1.65 -18.48
CA MET A 18 -27.04 1.77 -17.73
C MET A 18 -26.38 0.39 -17.71
N ALA A 19 -25.76 0.05 -18.86
CA ALA A 19 -24.84 -1.06 -18.93
C ALA A 19 -23.79 -0.85 -17.84
N VAL A 20 -23.78 -1.71 -16.83
CA VAL A 20 -22.66 -1.87 -15.93
C VAL A 20 -21.47 -2.16 -16.83
N ALA A 21 -20.63 -1.14 -17.07
CA ALA A 21 -19.36 -1.34 -17.75
C ALA A 21 -18.62 -2.45 -16.97
N PRO A 22 -18.22 -3.54 -17.62
CA PRO A 22 -17.45 -4.55 -16.93
C PRO A 22 -16.22 -3.84 -16.36
N SER A 23 -16.05 -3.89 -15.05
CA SER A 23 -14.84 -3.43 -14.41
C SER A 23 -13.68 -4.11 -15.14
N ALA A 24 -12.86 -3.33 -15.85
CA ALA A 24 -11.70 -3.85 -16.57
C ALA A 24 -10.79 -4.52 -15.54
N ARG A 25 -10.92 -5.84 -15.40
CA ARG A 25 -10.00 -6.62 -14.59
C ARG A 25 -8.65 -6.50 -15.26
N ALA A 26 -7.66 -6.03 -14.55
CA ALA A 26 -6.30 -6.02 -15.05
C ALA A 26 -5.94 -7.44 -15.52
N GLN A 27 -5.61 -7.56 -16.80
CA GLN A 27 -5.26 -8.85 -17.39
C GLN A 27 -3.86 -9.22 -16.90
N ILE A 28 -3.69 -10.41 -16.35
CA ILE A 28 -2.38 -10.94 -15.98
C ILE A 28 -1.58 -11.11 -17.27
N GLN A 29 -0.46 -10.42 -17.37
CA GLN A 29 0.46 -10.51 -18.51
C GLN A 29 1.81 -11.01 -18.01
N THR A 30 2.35 -12.00 -18.70
CA THR A 30 3.71 -12.51 -18.46
C THR A 30 4.59 -12.09 -19.64
N THR A 31 5.74 -11.52 -19.35
CA THR A 31 6.75 -11.10 -20.34
C THR A 31 8.11 -11.70 -20.00
N GLY A 32 9.03 -11.67 -20.93
CA GLY A 32 10.34 -12.31 -20.79
C GLY A 32 10.29 -13.84 -21.02
N THR A 33 11.43 -14.50 -20.83
CA THR A 33 11.55 -15.96 -20.99
C THR A 33 11.19 -16.64 -19.68
N PRO A 34 10.15 -17.49 -19.61
CA PRO A 34 9.79 -18.23 -18.41
C PRO A 34 10.97 -18.98 -17.82
N GLY A 35 11.18 -18.86 -16.50
CA GLY A 35 12.29 -19.51 -15.80
C GLY A 35 13.62 -18.75 -15.86
N SER A 36 13.68 -17.58 -16.48
CA SER A 36 14.86 -16.70 -16.48
C SER A 36 14.68 -15.51 -15.52
N PRO A 37 15.78 -14.85 -15.08
CA PRO A 37 15.70 -13.66 -14.24
C PRO A 37 14.95 -12.48 -14.88
N SER A 38 14.78 -12.46 -16.19
CA SER A 38 14.06 -11.40 -16.93
C SER A 38 12.55 -11.65 -17.02
N ALA A 39 12.05 -12.78 -16.55
CA ALA A 39 10.63 -13.07 -16.58
C ALA A 39 9.86 -12.18 -15.59
N THR A 40 8.81 -11.53 -16.07
CA THR A 40 7.91 -10.73 -15.22
C THR A 40 6.46 -11.16 -15.42
N THR A 41 5.65 -11.00 -14.40
CA THR A 41 4.20 -11.17 -14.48
C THR A 41 3.49 -10.04 -13.79
N THR A 42 2.42 -9.52 -14.41
CA THR A 42 1.56 -8.54 -13.76
C THR A 42 0.59 -9.21 -12.81
N ILE A 43 0.19 -8.50 -11.77
CA ILE A 43 -0.81 -8.98 -10.82
C ILE A 43 -2.22 -8.77 -11.35
N SER A 44 -3.15 -9.59 -10.82
CA SER A 44 -4.58 -9.51 -11.17
C SER A 44 -5.34 -8.34 -10.51
N GLY A 45 -4.66 -7.52 -9.70
CA GLY A 45 -5.30 -6.46 -8.90
C GLY A 45 -6.07 -6.99 -7.68
N ARG A 46 -5.91 -8.25 -7.31
CA ARG A 46 -6.47 -8.82 -6.07
C ARG A 46 -5.61 -8.39 -4.88
N GLN A 47 -6.22 -8.24 -3.71
CA GLN A 47 -5.51 -7.82 -2.50
C GLN A 47 -4.48 -8.82 -1.98
N LEU A 48 -4.66 -10.10 -2.26
CA LEU A 48 -3.73 -11.14 -1.87
C LEU A 48 -2.83 -11.51 -3.05
N PRO A 49 -1.52 -11.65 -2.84
CA PRO A 49 -0.62 -12.14 -3.87
C PRO A 49 -1.01 -13.56 -4.29
N PRO A 50 -0.72 -13.96 -5.53
CA PRO A 50 -0.86 -15.34 -5.93
C PRO A 50 0.10 -16.21 -5.12
N PRO A 51 -0.20 -17.50 -4.89
CA PRO A 51 0.73 -18.42 -4.28
C PRO A 51 2.01 -18.51 -5.11
N ASP A 52 3.13 -18.76 -4.45
CA ASP A 52 4.42 -18.93 -5.11
C ASP A 52 4.34 -20.00 -6.20
N PRO A 53 4.89 -19.73 -7.39
CA PRO A 53 4.90 -20.71 -8.46
C PRO A 53 5.77 -21.90 -8.09
N LYS A 54 5.37 -23.09 -8.56
CA LYS A 54 6.19 -24.30 -8.38
C LYS A 54 7.53 -24.12 -9.06
N PHE A 55 8.61 -24.60 -8.41
CA PHE A 55 9.93 -24.61 -9.00
C PHE A 55 9.92 -25.39 -10.32
N GLY A 56 10.32 -24.75 -11.41
CA GLY A 56 10.31 -25.31 -12.76
C GLY A 56 11.69 -25.74 -13.28
N GLY A 57 12.72 -25.72 -12.41
CA GLY A 57 14.08 -26.15 -12.72
C GLY A 57 14.35 -27.60 -12.38
N VAL A 58 15.62 -27.98 -12.45
CA VAL A 58 16.10 -29.32 -12.05
C VAL A 58 17.34 -29.17 -11.18
N ILE A 59 17.26 -29.70 -9.95
CA ILE A 59 18.40 -29.71 -9.02
C ILE A 59 19.09 -31.05 -9.12
N LYS A 60 20.41 -31.04 -9.40
CA LYS A 60 21.31 -32.20 -9.46
C LYS A 60 22.44 -31.99 -8.45
N GLU A 61 23.34 -32.97 -8.32
CA GLU A 61 24.51 -32.91 -7.44
C GLU A 61 25.48 -31.77 -7.80
N THR A 62 25.59 -31.46 -9.10
CA THR A 62 26.44 -30.38 -9.57
C THR A 62 25.65 -29.27 -10.25
N ALA A 63 26.15 -28.03 -10.18
CA ALA A 63 25.54 -26.89 -10.87
C ALA A 63 25.52 -27.08 -12.39
N LYS A 64 26.51 -27.77 -12.95
CA LYS A 64 26.62 -28.04 -14.40
C LYS A 64 25.47 -28.93 -14.90
N ASP A 65 25.03 -29.88 -14.09
CA ASP A 65 23.98 -30.83 -14.43
C ASP A 65 22.59 -30.34 -14.01
N SER A 66 22.52 -29.21 -13.30
CA SER A 66 21.30 -28.58 -12.83
C SER A 66 20.74 -27.61 -13.88
N LYS A 67 19.42 -27.49 -13.92
CA LYS A 67 18.74 -26.48 -14.75
C LYS A 67 18.25 -25.34 -13.86
N PRO A 68 18.83 -24.15 -13.97
CA PRO A 68 18.39 -23.02 -13.20
C PRO A 68 16.97 -22.57 -13.61
N TRP A 69 16.26 -22.00 -12.66
CA TRP A 69 14.93 -21.47 -12.91
C TRP A 69 14.62 -20.35 -11.90
N TRP A 70 14.01 -19.29 -12.38
CA TRP A 70 13.56 -18.17 -11.56
C TRP A 70 12.03 -17.99 -11.70
N PRO A 71 11.32 -17.76 -10.61
CA PRO A 71 9.92 -17.33 -10.70
C PRO A 71 9.84 -15.99 -11.43
N PRO A 72 8.76 -15.72 -12.17
CA PRO A 72 8.53 -14.40 -12.76
C PRO A 72 8.50 -13.32 -11.67
N THR A 73 9.21 -12.21 -11.88
CA THR A 73 9.14 -11.05 -11.00
C THR A 73 7.73 -10.45 -11.10
N VAL A 74 7.05 -10.32 -9.97
CA VAL A 74 5.75 -9.66 -9.91
C VAL A 74 5.95 -8.17 -10.14
N VAL A 75 5.17 -7.59 -11.04
CA VAL A 75 5.20 -6.16 -11.34
C VAL A 75 3.78 -5.60 -11.32
N PRO A 76 3.60 -4.31 -10.96
CA PRO A 76 2.29 -3.68 -10.99
C PRO A 76 1.78 -3.54 -12.44
N PRO A 77 0.47 -3.33 -12.65
CA PRO A 77 -0.09 -3.09 -13.97
C PRO A 77 0.57 -1.88 -14.66
N LYS A 78 0.64 -1.92 -15.99
CA LYS A 78 1.15 -0.78 -16.76
C LYS A 78 0.34 0.48 -16.43
N GLY A 79 1.02 1.57 -16.11
CA GLY A 79 0.40 2.84 -15.74
C GLY A 79 -0.02 2.95 -14.28
N ALA A 80 0.31 1.96 -13.44
CA ALA A 80 0.13 2.09 -12.00
C ALA A 80 0.91 3.31 -11.47
N PRO A 81 0.29 4.15 -10.62
CA PRO A 81 0.91 5.38 -10.13
C PRO A 81 2.04 5.08 -9.14
N ASN A 82 3.04 5.95 -9.10
CA ASN A 82 3.98 6.00 -7.98
C ASN A 82 3.27 6.56 -6.74
N ILE A 83 3.62 6.05 -5.57
CA ILE A 83 3.03 6.46 -4.29
C ILE A 83 4.13 7.06 -3.43
N LEU A 84 3.99 8.33 -3.09
CA LEU A 84 4.88 9.03 -2.16
C LEU A 84 4.09 9.42 -0.91
N LEU A 85 4.43 8.81 0.23
CA LEU A 85 3.88 9.15 1.53
C LEU A 85 4.89 10.01 2.29
N ILE A 86 4.52 11.24 2.61
CA ILE A 86 5.33 12.16 3.39
C ILE A 86 4.65 12.39 4.73
N MET A 87 5.36 12.09 5.82
CA MET A 87 4.89 12.30 7.17
C MET A 87 5.85 13.23 7.90
N THR A 88 5.33 14.36 8.33
CA THR A 88 6.06 15.29 9.19
C THR A 88 5.98 14.83 10.64
N ASP A 89 6.92 15.27 11.49
CA ASP A 89 6.99 14.90 12.89
C ASP A 89 6.77 16.13 13.77
N ASP A 90 6.00 15.96 14.85
CA ASP A 90 5.68 17.00 15.84
C ASP A 90 5.15 18.30 15.23
N GLN A 91 4.34 18.19 14.19
CA GLN A 91 3.73 19.34 13.52
C GLN A 91 2.21 19.36 13.72
N GLY A 92 1.73 20.42 14.35
CA GLY A 92 0.31 20.67 14.53
C GLY A 92 -0.37 21.23 13.28
N TYR A 93 -1.69 21.11 13.22
CA TYR A 93 -2.54 21.56 12.12
C TYR A 93 -2.32 23.02 11.72
N GLY A 94 -2.19 23.91 12.70
CA GLY A 94 -2.06 25.36 12.49
C GLY A 94 -0.64 25.84 12.17
N VAL A 95 0.31 24.95 11.88
CA VAL A 95 1.71 25.34 11.63
C VAL A 95 1.94 25.73 10.17
N TYR A 96 1.36 24.99 9.24
CA TYR A 96 1.56 25.15 7.80
C TYR A 96 0.74 26.30 7.21
N SER A 97 1.29 27.03 6.24
CA SER A 97 0.54 28.01 5.45
C SER A 97 -0.68 27.41 4.75
N THR A 98 -0.60 26.16 4.36
CA THR A 98 -1.68 25.39 3.72
C THR A 98 -2.99 25.37 4.55
N PHE A 99 -2.88 25.44 5.86
CA PHE A 99 -4.02 25.49 6.79
C PHE A 99 -4.13 26.83 7.53
N GLY A 100 -3.49 27.89 7.01
CA GLY A 100 -3.54 29.22 7.61
C GLY A 100 -2.46 29.45 8.68
N GLY A 101 -1.49 28.57 8.82
CA GLY A 101 -0.37 28.74 9.74
C GLY A 101 0.65 29.76 9.28
N VAL A 102 1.56 30.10 10.18
CA VAL A 102 2.55 31.17 9.98
C VAL A 102 3.79 30.75 9.22
N ILE A 103 4.03 29.43 9.06
CA ILE A 103 5.21 28.92 8.37
C ILE A 103 4.89 28.73 6.89
N PRO A 104 5.58 29.42 5.98
CA PRO A 104 5.40 29.23 4.54
C PRO A 104 5.77 27.82 4.10
N THR A 105 4.83 27.11 3.50
CA THR A 105 5.03 25.75 2.98
C THR A 105 4.58 25.65 1.51
N PRO A 106 5.26 26.33 0.58
CA PRO A 106 4.79 26.49 -0.79
C PRO A 106 4.64 25.18 -1.58
N ALA A 107 5.44 24.17 -1.26
CA ALA A 107 5.31 22.83 -1.86
C ALA A 107 4.00 22.15 -1.42
N MET A 108 3.66 22.23 -0.14
CA MET A 108 2.40 21.69 0.38
C MET A 108 1.20 22.48 -0.15
N ASP A 109 1.32 23.80 -0.26
CA ASP A 109 0.28 24.65 -0.87
C ASP A 109 0.00 24.26 -2.32
N ARG A 110 1.05 23.94 -3.08
CA ARG A 110 0.92 23.46 -4.45
C ARG A 110 0.20 22.12 -4.52
N ILE A 111 0.55 21.16 -3.65
CA ILE A 111 -0.10 19.86 -3.57
C ILE A 111 -1.57 20.05 -3.17
N ALA A 112 -1.84 20.87 -2.17
CA ALA A 112 -3.20 21.15 -1.71
C ALA A 112 -4.09 21.80 -2.77
N LYS A 113 -3.53 22.66 -3.63
CA LYS A 113 -4.25 23.27 -4.77
C LYS A 113 -4.60 22.24 -5.85
N ALA A 114 -3.79 21.21 -6.01
CA ALA A 114 -3.98 20.16 -7.01
C ALA A 114 -4.76 18.95 -6.49
N GLY A 115 -5.00 18.86 -5.18
CA GLY A 115 -5.57 17.69 -4.53
C GLY A 115 -6.63 18.01 -3.48
N LEU A 116 -6.74 17.17 -2.48
CA LEU A 116 -7.69 17.30 -1.38
C LEU A 116 -7.00 17.74 -0.09
N ARG A 117 -7.70 18.54 0.70
CA ARG A 117 -7.32 18.87 2.08
C ARG A 117 -8.34 18.29 3.04
N TYR A 118 -7.88 17.50 3.99
CA TYR A 118 -8.73 17.00 5.06
C TYR A 118 -8.66 17.94 6.26
N THR A 119 -9.81 18.42 6.73
CA THR A 119 -9.93 19.31 7.88
C THR A 119 -10.31 18.59 9.15
N GLN A 120 -10.66 17.31 9.05
CA GLN A 120 -11.01 16.44 10.18
C GLN A 120 -10.17 15.16 10.13
N PHE A 121 -8.86 15.33 10.06
CA PHE A 121 -7.91 14.21 10.10
C PHE A 121 -7.28 14.16 11.50
N HIS A 122 -7.46 13.05 12.19
CA HIS A 122 -6.99 12.85 13.54
C HIS A 122 -5.84 11.86 13.58
N SER A 123 -4.83 12.18 14.38
CA SER A 123 -3.73 11.28 14.74
C SER A 123 -3.84 10.90 16.22
N THR A 124 -2.97 10.00 16.67
CA THR A 124 -2.79 9.76 18.10
C THR A 124 -1.95 10.88 18.72
N ALA A 125 -1.87 10.93 20.04
CA ALA A 125 -1.09 11.94 20.76
C ALA A 125 0.44 11.79 20.59
N LEU A 126 0.92 10.65 20.11
CA LEU A 126 2.35 10.30 20.07
C LEU A 126 2.77 9.81 18.68
N CYS A 127 4.08 9.96 18.39
CA CYS A 127 4.65 9.66 17.07
C CYS A 127 4.60 8.17 16.72
N SER A 128 5.14 7.25 17.53
CA SER A 128 5.15 5.83 17.18
C SER A 128 3.76 5.20 17.08
N PRO A 129 2.78 5.49 17.96
CA PRO A 129 1.40 5.05 17.76
C PRO A 129 0.76 5.55 16.47
N THR A 130 0.95 6.83 16.13
CA THR A 130 0.44 7.40 14.88
C THR A 130 1.06 6.74 13.66
N ARG A 131 2.38 6.52 13.68
CA ARG A 131 3.11 5.85 12.60
C ARG A 131 2.64 4.41 12.42
N ALA A 132 2.49 3.66 13.51
CA ALA A 132 1.96 2.30 13.47
C ALA A 132 0.55 2.24 12.88
N ALA A 133 -0.35 3.12 13.31
CA ALA A 133 -1.70 3.21 12.76
C ALA A 133 -1.69 3.54 11.26
N LEU A 134 -0.84 4.49 10.84
CA LEU A 134 -0.74 4.91 9.45
C LEU A 134 -0.27 3.77 8.54
N ILE A 135 0.83 3.11 8.89
CA ILE A 135 1.42 2.09 8.01
C ILE A 135 0.65 0.77 8.01
N THR A 136 -0.10 0.45 9.08
CA THR A 136 -0.89 -0.79 9.17
C THR A 136 -2.35 -0.61 8.77
N GLY A 137 -2.85 0.64 8.73
CA GLY A 137 -4.27 0.93 8.55
C GLY A 137 -5.15 0.43 9.70
N ARG A 138 -4.57 0.17 10.87
CA ARG A 138 -5.25 -0.39 12.06
C ARG A 138 -5.19 0.56 13.23
N ASN A 139 -6.07 0.35 14.21
CA ASN A 139 -5.93 1.04 15.49
C ASN A 139 -4.55 0.73 16.10
N HIS A 140 -3.89 1.73 16.66
CA HIS A 140 -2.53 1.59 17.17
C HIS A 140 -2.39 0.55 18.30
N HIS A 141 -3.39 0.39 19.17
CA HIS A 141 -3.40 -0.70 20.17
C HIS A 141 -3.41 -2.07 19.51
N SER A 142 -4.19 -2.24 18.42
CA SER A 142 -4.21 -3.49 17.66
C SER A 142 -2.88 -3.79 16.97
N SER A 143 -2.06 -2.77 16.77
CA SER A 143 -0.74 -2.87 16.18
C SER A 143 0.40 -2.95 17.20
N GLY A 144 0.07 -3.08 18.50
CA GLY A 144 1.07 -3.16 19.57
C GLY A 144 1.55 -1.81 20.12
N PHE A 145 1.01 -0.68 19.63
CA PHE A 145 1.48 0.66 19.93
C PHE A 145 0.47 1.47 20.76
N GLY A 146 -0.03 0.89 21.85
CA GLY A 146 -0.85 1.59 22.81
C GLY A 146 -0.12 2.74 23.53
N VAL A 147 1.21 2.74 23.48
CA VAL A 147 2.11 3.73 24.08
C VAL A 147 3.27 3.99 23.13
N ILE A 148 4.05 5.04 23.37
CA ILE A 148 5.29 5.32 22.64
C ILE A 148 6.31 4.19 22.83
N SER A 149 7.11 3.90 21.81
CA SER A 149 8.03 2.76 21.77
C SER A 149 8.96 2.66 22.99
N GLU A 150 9.43 3.81 23.48
CA GLU A 150 10.36 3.89 24.60
C GLU A 150 9.72 3.51 25.96
N GLN A 151 8.40 3.46 26.00
CA GLN A 151 7.62 3.07 27.17
C GLN A 151 6.91 1.73 26.98
N ALA A 152 7.37 0.95 26.00
CA ALA A 152 6.80 -0.37 25.74
C ALA A 152 6.83 -1.27 26.97
N THR A 153 5.80 -2.09 27.10
CA THR A 153 5.63 -3.04 28.18
C THR A 153 5.46 -4.45 27.62
N GLY A 154 5.42 -5.47 28.48
CA GLY A 154 5.13 -6.85 28.07
C GLY A 154 3.64 -7.15 27.86
N TYR A 155 2.76 -6.17 27.98
CA TYR A 155 1.32 -6.38 27.82
C TYR A 155 0.88 -6.33 26.36
N PRO A 156 -0.08 -7.18 25.96
CA PRO A 156 -0.65 -7.14 24.61
C PRO A 156 -1.17 -5.75 24.25
N GLY A 157 -0.84 -5.30 23.05
CA GLY A 157 -1.19 -3.96 22.58
C GLY A 157 -0.26 -2.84 23.04
N TYR A 158 0.74 -3.11 23.89
CA TYR A 158 1.70 -2.14 24.44
C TYR A 158 3.15 -2.60 24.31
N ASP A 159 3.40 -3.62 23.52
CA ASP A 159 4.72 -4.25 23.33
C ASP A 159 5.58 -3.57 22.25
N SER A 160 5.00 -2.62 21.53
CA SER A 160 5.65 -1.88 20.43
C SER A 160 6.22 -2.77 19.34
N ILE A 161 5.55 -3.87 19.03
CA ILE A 161 5.92 -4.81 17.98
C ILE A 161 4.78 -4.94 16.96
N ILE A 162 5.08 -4.62 15.70
CA ILE A 162 4.17 -4.93 14.58
C ILE A 162 4.48 -6.34 14.11
N THR A 163 3.58 -7.26 14.40
CA THR A 163 3.71 -8.65 13.98
C THR A 163 3.36 -8.83 12.50
N LYS A 164 3.87 -9.89 11.86
CA LYS A 164 3.69 -10.14 10.41
C LYS A 164 2.22 -10.24 9.98
N ASP A 165 1.33 -10.70 10.85
CA ASP A 165 -0.12 -10.80 10.59
C ASP A 165 -0.81 -9.44 10.45
N LYS A 166 -0.18 -8.36 10.88
CA LYS A 166 -0.73 -7.01 10.74
C LYS A 166 -0.60 -6.48 9.32
N ALA A 167 0.41 -6.87 8.60
CA ALA A 167 0.83 -6.33 7.31
C ALA A 167 0.99 -4.80 7.33
N THR A 168 1.91 -4.29 6.59
CA THR A 168 2.06 -2.84 6.39
C THR A 168 1.68 -2.47 4.96
N VAL A 169 1.41 -1.19 4.71
CA VAL A 169 1.19 -0.69 3.36
C VAL A 169 2.39 -1.01 2.44
N GLY A 170 3.62 -0.98 2.99
CA GLY A 170 4.83 -1.41 2.27
C GLY A 170 4.78 -2.88 1.88
N THR A 171 4.43 -3.77 2.81
CA THR A 171 4.25 -5.21 2.53
C THR A 171 3.19 -5.44 1.45
N ILE A 172 2.04 -4.79 1.57
CA ILE A 172 0.94 -4.93 0.60
C ILE A 172 1.39 -4.46 -0.79
N LEU A 173 2.06 -3.31 -0.88
CA LEU A 173 2.55 -2.77 -2.15
C LEU A 173 3.63 -3.66 -2.76
N ARG A 174 4.59 -4.15 -1.96
CA ARG A 174 5.62 -5.09 -2.42
C ARG A 174 5.01 -6.37 -2.98
N ASP A 175 4.08 -6.96 -2.27
CA ASP A 175 3.37 -8.16 -2.72
C ASP A 175 2.55 -7.93 -3.99
N ASN A 176 2.30 -6.66 -4.30
CA ASN A 176 1.68 -6.20 -5.54
C ASN A 176 2.69 -5.65 -6.56
N GLY A 177 3.96 -5.99 -6.43
CA GLY A 177 5.00 -5.73 -7.42
C GLY A 177 5.63 -4.34 -7.39
N TYR A 178 5.30 -3.50 -6.41
CA TYR A 178 5.98 -2.23 -6.21
C TYR A 178 7.33 -2.43 -5.53
N ALA A 179 8.31 -1.64 -5.91
CA ALA A 179 9.48 -1.43 -5.08
C ALA A 179 9.10 -0.48 -3.93
N THR A 180 9.49 -0.82 -2.71
CA THR A 180 9.19 -0.03 -1.52
C THR A 180 10.46 0.43 -0.84
N SER A 181 10.47 1.67 -0.35
CA SER A 181 11.61 2.26 0.36
C SER A 181 11.13 3.13 1.50
N TRP A 182 11.95 3.27 2.53
CA TRP A 182 11.70 4.13 3.67
C TRP A 182 12.90 5.05 3.91
N PHE A 183 12.65 6.33 4.10
CA PHE A 183 13.67 7.33 4.38
C PHE A 183 13.29 8.12 5.64
N GLY A 184 14.23 8.30 6.56
CA GLY A 184 14.05 9.06 7.78
C GLY A 184 13.49 8.24 8.95
N LYS A 185 12.79 8.91 9.87
CA LYS A 185 12.33 8.34 11.13
C LYS A 185 11.29 7.24 10.91
N ASN A 186 11.57 6.05 11.41
CA ASN A 186 10.61 4.93 11.44
C ASN A 186 9.82 4.87 12.76
N HIS A 187 10.50 4.69 13.89
CA HIS A 187 9.96 4.65 15.25
C HIS A 187 8.96 3.50 15.51
N ASN A 188 8.93 2.49 14.65
CA ASN A 188 8.07 1.31 14.82
C ASN A 188 8.84 -0.01 14.81
N THR A 189 10.17 0.05 14.78
CA THR A 189 11.04 -1.12 14.76
C THR A 189 11.81 -1.19 16.08
N PRO A 190 11.74 -2.31 16.81
CA PRO A 190 12.54 -2.53 17.99
C PRO A 190 14.04 -2.46 17.69
N ALA A 191 14.84 -1.93 18.63
CA ALA A 191 16.27 -1.74 18.43
C ALA A 191 17.02 -3.02 18.02
N TYR A 192 16.60 -4.17 18.52
CA TYR A 192 17.20 -5.47 18.19
C TYR A 192 16.90 -5.94 16.76
N GLN A 193 15.99 -5.30 16.08
CA GLN A 193 15.65 -5.57 14.66
C GLN A 193 16.27 -4.56 13.70
N TYR A 194 16.99 -3.57 14.19
CA TYR A 194 17.74 -2.65 13.33
C TYR A 194 18.96 -3.37 12.74
N SER A 195 18.85 -3.80 11.50
CA SER A 195 19.96 -4.35 10.74
C SER A 195 19.82 -4.03 9.26
N ALA A 196 20.90 -4.18 8.51
CA ALA A 196 20.86 -4.02 7.06
C ALA A 196 19.91 -5.02 6.36
N ALA A 197 19.61 -6.15 7.02
CA ALA A 197 18.76 -7.21 6.48
C ALA A 197 17.27 -7.06 6.86
N GLY A 198 16.90 -6.10 7.66
CA GLY A 198 15.52 -5.98 8.06
C GLY A 198 15.22 -4.78 8.94
N PRO A 199 13.94 -4.50 9.14
CA PRO A 199 12.74 -5.12 8.56
C PRO A 199 12.31 -4.48 7.24
N PHE A 200 13.19 -3.75 6.60
CA PHE A 200 12.93 -3.02 5.37
C PHE A 200 13.50 -3.74 4.16
N ASP A 201 12.75 -3.73 3.07
CA ASP A 201 13.30 -3.94 1.74
C ASP A 201 14.01 -2.64 1.40
N GLN A 202 15.24 -2.50 1.62
CA GLN A 202 16.12 -1.35 1.37
C GLN A 202 15.49 -0.05 0.83
#